data_840f55c1eb6eb93f9bcb26bf97a1ee4e
#
_entry.id   840f55c1eb6eb93f9bcb26bf97a1ee4e
#
_cell.length_a   1.000
_cell.length_b   1.000
_cell.length_c   1.000
_cell.angle_alpha   90.00
_cell.angle_beta   90.00
_cell.angle_gamma   90.00
#
_symmetry.space_group_name_H-M   'P 1'
#
loop_
_entity.id
_entity.type
_entity.pdbx_description
1 polymer ?
#
loop_
_entity_poly.entity_id
_entity_poly.type
_entity_poly.pdbx_seq_one_letter_code
_entity_poly.pdbx_strand_id
1 'polypeptide(L)'
;MATQPAPDVRPEAPKAVLFDVYGTLLDVYSVGLRAEQMFPGAGERLARAWRDKQIEYSRLVSMSGRYRPFWQLTRDALQVSAATLHLALDDAGADSLMNEYRHLSAFPENRAVLQSLAERGIRAGVLSNGDPDMLDVTLRSAGLVDLIDPILSVHATRRYKTDPAAYAIGPVALGLPASEILFVSSNCWDAIGATWYGFATLWINRADAPMERLGVEPTRVGHSLRDVLEFF
;
A
#
# COMPACT_ATOMS: atom_id res chain seq x y z
N MET A 1 -3.62 17.01 48.83
CA MET A 1 -4.13 17.47 47.52
C MET A 1 -4.17 16.25 46.62
N ALA A 2 -5.37 15.72 46.33
CA ALA A 2 -5.54 14.61 45.44
C ALA A 2 -5.43 15.13 44.01
N THR A 3 -4.46 14.62 43.23
CA THR A 3 -4.33 14.86 41.79
C THR A 3 -5.53 14.23 41.09
N GLN A 4 -6.36 15.04 40.45
CA GLN A 4 -7.40 14.55 39.56
C GLN A 4 -6.72 13.74 38.41
N PRO A 5 -7.23 12.54 38.06
CA PRO A 5 -6.75 11.84 36.89
C PRO A 5 -7.02 12.68 35.65
N ALA A 6 -6.04 12.74 34.74
CA ALA A 6 -6.20 13.39 33.45
C ALA A 6 -7.43 12.80 32.73
N PRO A 7 -8.20 13.61 32.01
CA PRO A 7 -9.35 13.10 31.25
C PRO A 7 -8.88 12.01 30.27
N ASP A 8 -9.57 10.88 30.31
CA ASP A 8 -9.42 9.78 29.37
C ASP A 8 -9.89 10.28 27.99
N VAL A 9 -8.98 10.95 27.27
CA VAL A 9 -9.24 11.41 25.90
C VAL A 9 -9.12 10.16 25.01
N ARG A 10 -10.22 9.43 24.88
CA ARG A 10 -10.32 8.44 23.81
C ARG A 10 -10.10 9.18 22.49
N PRO A 11 -9.18 8.71 21.62
CA PRO A 11 -9.05 9.33 20.31
C PRO A 11 -10.41 9.31 19.62
N GLU A 12 -10.84 10.45 19.09
CA GLU A 12 -12.07 10.52 18.30
C GLU A 12 -12.00 9.49 17.17
N ALA A 13 -13.14 8.86 16.86
CA ALA A 13 -13.21 7.92 15.74
C ALA A 13 -12.77 8.62 14.44
N PRO A 14 -11.98 7.97 13.58
CA PRO A 14 -11.59 8.53 12.29
C PRO A 14 -12.83 8.89 11.46
N LYS A 15 -12.74 9.97 10.68
CA LYS A 15 -13.83 10.49 9.82
C LYS A 15 -13.71 10.00 8.37
N ALA A 16 -12.54 9.49 8.00
CA ALA A 16 -12.25 8.97 6.66
C ALA A 16 -11.16 7.88 6.76
N VAL A 17 -11.01 7.11 5.70
CA VAL A 17 -9.97 6.09 5.58
C VAL A 17 -9.18 6.25 4.28
N LEU A 18 -7.87 6.08 4.38
CA LEU A 18 -6.96 5.98 3.23
C LEU A 18 -6.27 4.61 3.26
N PHE A 19 -6.39 3.89 2.15
CA PHE A 19 -5.75 2.59 1.98
C PHE A 19 -4.47 2.72 1.16
N ASP A 20 -3.43 1.99 1.55
CA ASP A 20 -2.40 1.59 0.60
C ASP A 20 -3.01 0.63 -0.44
N VAL A 21 -2.39 0.51 -1.61
CA VAL A 21 -2.92 -0.32 -2.72
C VAL A 21 -2.16 -1.63 -2.84
N TYR A 22 -0.85 -1.56 -3.12
CA TYR A 22 -0.03 -2.72 -3.47
C TYR A 22 0.37 -3.57 -2.25
N GLY A 23 -0.25 -4.73 -2.10
CA GLY A 23 -0.15 -5.64 -0.95
C GLY A 23 -1.28 -5.45 0.05
N THR A 24 -2.05 -4.35 -0.03
CA THR A 24 -3.15 -4.03 0.91
C THR A 24 -4.52 -4.31 0.29
N LEU A 25 -4.86 -3.65 -0.80
CA LEU A 25 -6.06 -3.94 -1.59
C LEU A 25 -5.79 -5.00 -2.65
N LEU A 26 -4.57 -5.06 -3.18
CA LEU A 26 -4.19 -5.93 -4.30
C LEU A 26 -3.05 -6.84 -3.88
N ASP A 27 -3.19 -8.13 -4.18
CA ASP A 27 -2.16 -9.12 -3.92
C ASP A 27 -1.02 -9.00 -4.93
N VAL A 28 0.09 -8.39 -4.51
CA VAL A 28 1.29 -8.21 -5.34
C VAL A 28 1.98 -9.52 -5.71
N TYR A 29 1.68 -10.60 -5.00
CA TYR A 29 2.26 -11.92 -5.27
C TYR A 29 1.43 -12.74 -6.26
N SER A 30 0.24 -12.27 -6.66
CA SER A 30 -0.58 -12.93 -7.69
C SER A 30 0.14 -13.04 -9.04
N VAL A 31 1.09 -12.16 -9.34
CA VAL A 31 1.99 -12.28 -10.52
C VAL A 31 2.83 -13.56 -10.50
N GLY A 32 3.02 -14.17 -9.33
CA GLY A 32 3.80 -15.40 -9.16
C GLY A 32 3.27 -16.56 -10.00
N LEU A 33 1.96 -16.61 -10.24
CA LEU A 33 1.36 -17.63 -11.13
C LEU A 33 1.86 -17.50 -12.57
N ARG A 34 1.93 -16.27 -13.08
CA ARG A 34 2.47 -16.01 -14.41
C ARG A 34 3.98 -16.27 -14.48
N ALA A 35 4.69 -15.83 -13.45
CA ALA A 35 6.13 -16.06 -13.32
C ALA A 35 6.44 -17.57 -13.25
N GLU A 36 5.61 -18.38 -12.57
CA GLU A 36 5.77 -19.85 -12.51
C GLU A 36 5.56 -20.54 -13.86
N GLN A 37 4.61 -20.05 -14.67
CA GLN A 37 4.43 -20.54 -16.05
C GLN A 37 5.65 -20.28 -16.94
N MET A 38 6.32 -19.13 -16.73
CA MET A 38 7.51 -18.73 -17.49
C MET A 38 8.78 -19.38 -16.97
N PHE A 39 8.89 -19.54 -15.66
CA PHE A 39 10.08 -20.04 -14.94
C PHE A 39 9.68 -21.09 -13.91
N PRO A 40 9.38 -22.33 -14.34
CA PRO A 40 8.92 -23.39 -13.43
C PRO A 40 9.85 -23.61 -12.24
N GLY A 41 9.28 -23.60 -11.03
CA GLY A 41 9.99 -23.69 -9.76
C GLY A 41 10.66 -22.39 -9.27
N ALA A 42 10.49 -21.27 -10.00
CA ALA A 42 11.09 -19.99 -9.62
C ALA A 42 10.06 -18.85 -9.45
N GLY A 43 8.78 -19.07 -9.79
CA GLY A 43 7.78 -18.02 -9.83
C GLY A 43 7.60 -17.26 -8.52
N GLU A 44 7.44 -17.97 -7.41
CA GLU A 44 7.29 -17.35 -6.09
C GLU A 44 8.57 -16.60 -5.68
N ARG A 45 9.74 -17.18 -5.92
CA ARG A 45 11.02 -16.53 -5.59
C ARG A 45 11.21 -15.25 -6.39
N LEU A 46 10.85 -15.26 -7.68
CA LEU A 46 10.93 -14.08 -8.53
C LEU A 46 9.95 -13.01 -8.04
N ALA A 47 8.69 -13.35 -7.75
CA ALA A 47 7.70 -12.40 -7.26
C ALA A 47 8.15 -11.71 -5.95
N ARG A 48 8.71 -12.46 -5.00
CA ARG A 48 9.26 -11.91 -3.75
C ARG A 48 10.48 -11.01 -3.99
N ALA A 49 11.48 -11.49 -4.73
CA ALA A 49 12.67 -10.71 -5.03
C ALA A 49 12.31 -9.42 -5.81
N TRP A 50 11.37 -9.50 -6.74
CA TRP A 50 10.86 -8.35 -7.49
C TRP A 50 10.22 -7.32 -6.57
N ARG A 51 9.32 -7.74 -5.67
CA ARG A 51 8.68 -6.85 -4.70
C ARG A 51 9.69 -6.17 -3.79
N ASP A 52 10.63 -6.92 -3.23
CA ASP A 52 11.66 -6.39 -2.34
C ASP A 52 12.53 -5.35 -3.05
N LYS A 53 12.95 -5.64 -4.28
CA LYS A 53 13.76 -4.75 -5.10
C LYS A 53 12.99 -3.49 -5.51
N GLN A 54 11.70 -3.59 -5.81
CA GLN A 54 10.83 -2.45 -6.10
C GLN A 54 10.74 -1.49 -4.91
N ILE A 55 10.54 -2.03 -3.70
CA ILE A 55 10.50 -1.24 -2.46
C ILE A 55 11.86 -0.59 -2.20
N GLU A 56 12.96 -1.34 -2.33
CA GLU A 56 14.31 -0.82 -2.19
C GLU A 56 14.57 0.36 -3.15
N TYR A 57 14.24 0.20 -4.43
CA TYR A 57 14.46 1.24 -5.44
C TYR A 57 13.64 2.49 -5.17
N SER A 58 12.38 2.36 -4.78
CA SER A 58 11.53 3.49 -4.44
C SER A 58 12.13 4.31 -3.28
N ARG A 59 12.67 3.63 -2.25
CA ARG A 59 13.35 4.27 -1.13
C ARG A 59 14.64 4.98 -1.56
N LEU A 60 15.48 4.31 -2.32
CA LEU A 60 16.78 4.86 -2.77
C LEU A 60 16.60 6.12 -3.62
N VAL A 61 15.66 6.12 -4.58
CA VAL A 61 15.42 7.31 -5.42
C VAL A 61 14.76 8.44 -4.62
N SER A 62 13.94 8.13 -3.62
CA SER A 62 13.35 9.13 -2.72
C SER A 62 14.43 9.79 -1.86
N MET A 63 15.27 8.98 -1.20
CA MET A 63 16.35 9.46 -0.34
C MET A 63 17.38 10.28 -1.10
N SER A 64 17.72 9.89 -2.35
CA SER A 64 18.69 10.60 -3.19
C SER A 64 18.10 11.82 -3.89
N GLY A 65 16.80 12.07 -3.81
CA GLY A 65 16.12 13.12 -4.58
C GLY A 65 16.10 12.89 -6.10
N ARG A 66 16.34 11.65 -6.54
CA ARG A 66 16.39 11.25 -7.96
C ARG A 66 15.11 10.50 -8.36
N TYR A 67 13.98 11.17 -8.22
CA TYR A 67 12.70 10.58 -8.53
C TYR A 67 12.64 10.00 -9.96
N ARG A 68 12.06 8.81 -10.07
CA ARG A 68 11.67 8.14 -11.32
C ARG A 68 10.26 7.56 -11.13
N PRO A 69 9.41 7.49 -12.18
CA PRO A 69 8.07 6.90 -12.09
C PRO A 69 8.08 5.46 -11.55
N PHE A 70 7.06 5.12 -10.78
CA PHE A 70 6.98 3.81 -10.12
C PHE A 70 6.93 2.65 -11.11
N TRP A 71 6.27 2.85 -12.26
CA TRP A 71 6.24 1.87 -13.35
C TRP A 71 7.64 1.52 -13.86
N GLN A 72 8.49 2.53 -14.06
CA GLN A 72 9.87 2.31 -14.50
C GLN A 72 10.67 1.55 -13.43
N LEU A 73 10.55 1.97 -12.16
CA LEU A 73 11.22 1.27 -11.05
C LEU A 73 10.75 -0.18 -10.92
N THR A 74 9.46 -0.43 -11.14
CA THR A 74 8.88 -1.77 -11.13
C THR A 74 9.50 -2.66 -12.21
N ARG A 75 9.64 -2.13 -13.45
CA ARG A 75 10.28 -2.86 -14.55
C ARG A 75 11.78 -3.13 -14.28
N ASP A 76 12.51 -2.11 -13.86
CA ASP A 76 13.94 -2.26 -13.55
C ASP A 76 14.17 -3.25 -12.39
N ALA A 77 13.32 -3.21 -11.37
CA ALA A 77 13.35 -4.17 -10.28
C ALA A 77 13.11 -5.61 -10.75
N LEU A 78 12.17 -5.82 -11.68
CA LEU A 78 11.92 -7.12 -12.29
C LEU A 78 13.16 -7.65 -13.02
N GLN A 79 13.76 -6.82 -13.88
CA GLN A 79 14.94 -7.22 -14.67
C GLN A 79 16.12 -7.59 -13.77
N VAL A 80 16.41 -6.79 -12.74
CA VAL A 80 17.49 -7.07 -11.79
C VAL A 80 17.19 -8.31 -10.96
N SER A 81 15.95 -8.51 -10.52
CA SER A 81 15.57 -9.70 -9.75
C SER A 81 15.68 -10.98 -10.59
N ALA A 82 15.25 -10.95 -11.85
CA ALA A 82 15.41 -12.08 -12.76
C ALA A 82 16.90 -12.41 -12.99
N ALA A 83 17.72 -11.39 -13.23
CA ALA A 83 19.17 -11.58 -13.41
C ALA A 83 19.83 -12.15 -12.14
N THR A 84 19.44 -11.68 -10.96
CA THR A 84 19.95 -12.17 -9.66
C THR A 84 19.61 -13.66 -9.45
N LEU A 85 18.45 -14.08 -9.94
CA LEU A 85 18.00 -15.47 -9.88
C LEU A 85 18.47 -16.33 -11.08
N HIS A 86 19.32 -15.76 -11.95
CA HIS A 86 19.80 -16.40 -13.17
C HIS A 86 18.69 -16.87 -14.12
N LEU A 87 17.58 -16.15 -14.17
CA LEU A 87 16.45 -16.40 -15.06
C LEU A 87 16.64 -15.67 -16.39
N ALA A 88 16.46 -16.35 -17.51
CA ALA A 88 16.57 -15.75 -18.83
C ALA A 88 15.28 -14.99 -19.18
N LEU A 89 15.16 -13.76 -18.66
CA LEU A 89 14.01 -12.88 -18.91
C LEU A 89 14.36 -11.96 -20.09
N ASP A 90 13.66 -12.12 -21.20
CA ASP A 90 13.71 -11.21 -22.34
C ASP A 90 12.69 -10.06 -22.21
N ASP A 91 12.71 -9.12 -23.16
CA ASP A 91 11.81 -7.96 -23.12
C ASP A 91 10.34 -8.37 -23.25
N ALA A 92 10.01 -9.38 -24.06
CA ALA A 92 8.64 -9.87 -24.22
C ALA A 92 8.11 -10.51 -22.93
N GLY A 93 8.95 -11.26 -22.25
CA GLY A 93 8.66 -11.83 -20.94
C GLY A 93 8.48 -10.75 -19.87
N ALA A 94 9.35 -9.74 -19.87
CA ALA A 94 9.23 -8.59 -18.98
C ALA A 94 7.92 -7.84 -19.23
N ASP A 95 7.55 -7.58 -20.48
CA ASP A 95 6.27 -6.94 -20.82
C ASP A 95 5.07 -7.77 -20.36
N SER A 96 5.14 -9.10 -20.51
CA SER A 96 4.09 -10.02 -20.04
C SER A 96 3.90 -9.92 -18.51
N LEU A 97 4.97 -9.97 -17.72
CA LEU A 97 4.90 -9.86 -16.26
C LEU A 97 4.47 -8.45 -15.80
N MET A 98 4.93 -7.40 -16.49
CA MET A 98 4.48 -6.03 -16.21
C MET A 98 2.99 -5.85 -16.53
N ASN A 99 2.46 -6.52 -17.55
CA ASN A 99 1.04 -6.50 -17.82
C ASN A 99 0.23 -7.20 -16.72
N GLU A 100 0.68 -8.36 -16.22
CA GLU A 100 0.07 -9.00 -15.05
C GLU A 100 0.07 -8.06 -13.82
N TYR A 101 1.13 -7.28 -13.63
CA TYR A 101 1.22 -6.31 -12.53
C TYR A 101 0.15 -5.20 -12.62
N ARG A 102 -0.43 -4.95 -13.80
CA ARG A 102 -1.60 -4.06 -13.99
C ARG A 102 -2.93 -4.71 -13.64
N HIS A 103 -2.96 -6.05 -13.52
CA HIS A 103 -4.18 -6.84 -13.34
C HIS A 103 -4.13 -7.72 -12.09
N LEU A 104 -3.46 -7.20 -11.03
CA LEU A 104 -3.34 -7.90 -9.76
C LEU A 104 -4.69 -8.28 -9.18
N SER A 105 -4.76 -9.45 -8.56
CA SER A 105 -5.95 -9.92 -7.87
C SER A 105 -6.25 -9.06 -6.64
N ALA A 106 -7.50 -8.64 -6.48
CA ALA A 106 -7.96 -8.04 -5.24
C ALA A 106 -8.13 -9.13 -4.16
N PHE A 107 -7.88 -8.78 -2.89
CA PHE A 107 -8.28 -9.67 -1.81
C PHE A 107 -9.81 -9.77 -1.74
N PRO A 108 -10.36 -10.96 -1.46
CA PRO A 108 -11.79 -11.25 -1.66
C PRO A 108 -12.72 -10.43 -0.77
N GLU A 109 -12.26 -9.98 0.39
CA GLU A 109 -13.05 -9.19 1.33
C GLU A 109 -13.17 -7.70 0.95
N ASN A 110 -12.31 -7.20 0.07
CA ASN A 110 -12.15 -5.75 -0.16
C ASN A 110 -13.45 -5.07 -0.59
N ARG A 111 -14.13 -5.65 -1.60
CA ARG A 111 -15.35 -5.03 -2.14
C ARG A 111 -16.43 -4.89 -1.07
N ALA A 112 -16.64 -5.94 -0.27
CA ALA A 112 -17.63 -5.92 0.79
C ALA A 112 -17.30 -4.90 1.89
N VAL A 113 -16.02 -4.77 2.25
CA VAL A 113 -15.58 -3.78 3.24
C VAL A 113 -15.79 -2.36 2.71
N LEU A 114 -15.37 -2.07 1.46
CA LEU A 114 -15.54 -0.74 0.85
C LEU A 114 -17.02 -0.37 0.70
N GLN A 115 -17.89 -1.32 0.33
CA GLN A 115 -19.33 -1.11 0.30
C GLN A 115 -19.89 -0.79 1.68
N SER A 116 -19.48 -1.53 2.71
CA SER A 116 -19.92 -1.27 4.09
C SER A 116 -19.49 0.10 4.60
N LEU A 117 -18.28 0.58 4.23
CA LEU A 117 -17.84 1.94 4.54
C LEU A 117 -18.71 2.99 3.84
N ALA A 118 -19.01 2.80 2.55
CA ALA A 118 -19.88 3.68 1.78
C ALA A 118 -21.30 3.75 2.37
N GLU A 119 -21.88 2.61 2.78
CA GLU A 119 -23.19 2.53 3.45
C GLU A 119 -23.22 3.27 4.79
N ARG A 120 -22.10 3.33 5.49
CA ARG A 120 -21.91 4.10 6.74
C ARG A 120 -21.60 5.58 6.49
N GLY A 121 -21.50 6.02 5.22
CA GLY A 121 -21.12 7.39 4.87
C GLY A 121 -19.65 7.71 5.13
N ILE A 122 -18.80 6.70 5.29
CA ILE A 122 -17.35 6.88 5.51
C ILE A 122 -16.64 7.02 4.17
N ARG A 123 -15.96 8.15 3.98
CA ARG A 123 -15.17 8.40 2.77
C ARG A 123 -13.94 7.50 2.76
N ALA A 124 -13.83 6.67 1.71
CA ALA A 124 -12.74 5.72 1.50
C ALA A 124 -11.91 6.11 0.28
N GLY A 125 -10.64 6.45 0.49
CA GLY A 125 -9.69 6.77 -0.57
C GLY A 125 -8.48 5.86 -0.58
N VAL A 126 -7.58 6.07 -1.54
CA VAL A 126 -6.27 5.43 -1.56
C VAL A 126 -5.15 6.46 -1.57
N LEU A 127 -4.02 6.09 -0.98
CA LEU A 127 -2.75 6.81 -1.05
C LEU A 127 -1.64 5.81 -1.35
N SER A 128 -1.07 5.88 -2.56
CA SER A 128 -0.20 4.85 -3.10
C SER A 128 1.08 5.39 -3.74
N ASN A 129 2.12 4.55 -3.71
CA ASN A 129 3.36 4.76 -4.46
C ASN A 129 3.18 4.59 -5.99
N GLY A 130 2.10 3.96 -6.44
CA GLY A 130 1.83 3.74 -7.86
C GLY A 130 1.62 5.04 -8.64
N ASP A 131 2.02 5.05 -9.91
CA ASP A 131 1.74 6.16 -10.81
C ASP A 131 0.23 6.29 -11.08
N PRO A 132 -0.31 7.48 -11.42
CA PRO A 132 -1.74 7.67 -11.62
C PRO A 132 -2.38 6.69 -12.60
N ASP A 133 -1.74 6.48 -13.76
CA ASP A 133 -2.24 5.55 -14.79
C ASP A 133 -2.23 4.09 -14.31
N MET A 134 -1.22 3.70 -13.50
CA MET A 134 -1.20 2.38 -12.89
C MET A 134 -2.39 2.18 -11.96
N LEU A 135 -2.67 3.16 -11.11
CA LEU A 135 -3.76 3.09 -10.12
C LEU A 135 -5.11 3.01 -10.81
N ASP A 136 -5.35 3.82 -11.85
CA ASP A 136 -6.61 3.79 -12.60
C ASP A 136 -6.85 2.41 -13.23
N VAL A 137 -5.87 1.89 -13.97
CA VAL A 137 -5.99 0.58 -14.64
C VAL A 137 -6.19 -0.54 -13.61
N THR A 138 -5.38 -0.56 -12.54
CA THR A 138 -5.39 -1.66 -11.60
C THR A 138 -6.66 -1.67 -10.74
N LEU A 139 -7.14 -0.50 -10.28
CA LEU A 139 -8.37 -0.41 -9.48
C LEU A 139 -9.61 -0.70 -10.32
N ARG A 140 -9.63 -0.31 -11.61
CA ARG A 140 -10.69 -0.70 -12.55
C ARG A 140 -10.71 -2.21 -12.80
N SER A 141 -9.54 -2.78 -13.08
CA SER A 141 -9.40 -4.23 -13.26
C SER A 141 -9.87 -5.03 -12.05
N ALA A 142 -9.61 -4.52 -10.85
CA ALA A 142 -10.05 -5.11 -9.59
C ALA A 142 -11.54 -4.87 -9.27
N GLY A 143 -12.25 -4.03 -10.04
CA GLY A 143 -13.64 -3.66 -9.79
C GLY A 143 -13.86 -2.83 -8.52
N LEU A 144 -12.86 -2.04 -8.11
CA LEU A 144 -12.89 -1.26 -6.86
C LEU A 144 -13.00 0.25 -7.10
N VAL A 145 -12.77 0.75 -8.33
CA VAL A 145 -12.66 2.17 -8.64
C VAL A 145 -13.88 2.98 -8.22
N ASP A 146 -15.09 2.43 -8.37
CA ASP A 146 -16.35 3.11 -8.06
C ASP A 146 -16.62 3.26 -6.54
N LEU A 147 -15.82 2.59 -5.71
CA LEU A 147 -15.93 2.60 -4.24
C LEU A 147 -14.83 3.42 -3.56
N ILE A 148 -13.94 4.06 -4.34
CA ILE A 148 -12.73 4.72 -3.84
C ILE A 148 -12.67 6.16 -4.35
N ASP A 149 -12.69 7.11 -3.42
CA ASP A 149 -12.46 8.53 -3.67
C ASP A 149 -11.90 9.21 -2.40
N PRO A 150 -10.75 9.90 -2.49
CA PRO A 150 -9.91 10.16 -3.66
C PRO A 150 -8.92 9.02 -4.00
N ILE A 151 -8.42 9.00 -5.25
CA ILE A 151 -7.30 8.16 -5.68
C ILE A 151 -6.04 9.03 -5.69
N LEU A 152 -5.16 8.85 -4.69
CA LEU A 152 -3.98 9.68 -4.48
C LEU A 152 -2.71 8.92 -4.83
N SER A 153 -1.93 9.50 -5.74
CA SER A 153 -0.59 9.02 -6.10
C SER A 153 0.49 9.96 -5.55
N VAL A 154 1.53 9.40 -4.95
CA VAL A 154 2.72 10.15 -4.52
C VAL A 154 3.52 10.73 -5.68
N HIS A 155 3.17 10.39 -6.93
CA HIS A 155 3.77 10.96 -8.14
C HIS A 155 3.74 12.50 -8.12
N ALA A 156 2.69 13.09 -7.55
CA ALA A 156 2.52 14.53 -7.42
C ALA A 156 3.63 15.19 -6.58
N THR A 157 4.14 14.50 -5.56
CA THR A 157 5.17 15.00 -4.65
C THR A 157 6.58 14.63 -5.09
N ARG A 158 6.72 13.67 -6.01
CA ARG A 158 8.01 13.06 -6.39
C ARG A 158 8.79 12.52 -5.18
N ARG A 159 8.06 12.03 -4.18
CA ARG A 159 8.58 11.40 -2.96
C ARG A 159 7.78 10.15 -2.67
N TYR A 160 8.46 9.03 -2.50
CA TYR A 160 7.83 7.77 -2.13
C TYR A 160 7.60 7.71 -0.61
N LYS A 161 6.62 6.96 -0.18
CA LYS A 161 6.50 6.55 1.22
C LYS A 161 7.82 5.89 1.66
N THR A 162 8.42 6.23 2.77
CA THR A 162 7.87 6.88 3.97
C THR A 162 8.24 8.38 4.10
N ASP A 163 8.52 9.06 3.02
CA ASP A 163 8.75 10.52 3.08
C ASP A 163 7.46 11.21 3.56
N PRO A 164 7.54 12.15 4.55
CA PRO A 164 6.36 12.87 5.03
C PRO A 164 5.57 13.59 3.94
N ALA A 165 6.24 14.07 2.87
CA ALA A 165 5.58 14.72 1.75
C ALA A 165 4.61 13.78 1.01
N ALA A 166 4.89 12.47 1.00
CA ALA A 166 4.01 11.47 0.42
C ALA A 166 2.69 11.34 1.19
N TYR A 167 2.76 11.41 2.51
CA TYR A 167 1.55 11.31 3.36
C TYR A 167 0.76 12.63 3.41
N ALA A 168 1.43 13.78 3.26
CA ALA A 168 0.81 15.11 3.34
C ALA A 168 -0.33 15.32 2.33
N ILE A 169 -0.32 14.62 1.20
CA ILE A 169 -1.38 14.74 0.19
C ILE A 169 -2.74 14.23 0.70
N GLY A 170 -2.76 13.28 1.64
CA GLY A 170 -3.99 12.72 2.20
C GLY A 170 -4.84 13.75 2.95
N PRO A 171 -4.33 14.37 4.03
CA PRO A 171 -5.00 15.44 4.76
C PRO A 171 -5.48 16.59 3.87
N VAL A 172 -4.66 17.01 2.90
CA VAL A 172 -5.02 18.08 1.96
C VAL A 172 -6.21 17.67 1.10
N ALA A 173 -6.20 16.47 0.53
CA ALA A 173 -7.26 16.01 -0.35
C ALA A 173 -8.60 15.75 0.38
N LEU A 174 -8.52 15.32 1.64
CA LEU A 174 -9.71 15.04 2.45
C LEU A 174 -10.24 16.26 3.21
N GLY A 175 -9.41 17.31 3.37
CA GLY A 175 -9.77 18.48 4.19
C GLY A 175 -9.87 18.14 5.69
N LEU A 176 -9.12 17.13 6.14
CA LEU A 176 -9.11 16.63 7.52
C LEU A 176 -7.68 16.62 8.08
N PRO A 177 -7.49 16.84 9.40
CA PRO A 177 -6.19 16.61 10.01
C PRO A 177 -5.83 15.11 9.97
N ALA A 178 -4.54 14.77 9.95
CA ALA A 178 -4.09 13.38 9.89
C ALA A 178 -4.66 12.52 11.01
N SER A 179 -4.80 13.05 12.22
CA SER A 179 -5.36 12.36 13.39
C SER A 179 -6.82 11.91 13.24
N GLU A 180 -7.56 12.50 12.30
CA GLU A 180 -8.95 12.15 11.99
C GLU A 180 -9.07 11.22 10.78
N ILE A 181 -7.95 10.74 10.24
CA ILE A 181 -7.90 9.82 9.10
C ILE A 181 -7.29 8.51 9.57
N LEU A 182 -7.97 7.40 9.29
CA LEU A 182 -7.40 6.05 9.42
C LEU A 182 -6.56 5.75 8.18
N PHE A 183 -5.29 5.43 8.38
CA PHE A 183 -4.43 4.92 7.31
C PHE A 183 -4.27 3.41 7.45
N VAL A 184 -4.51 2.65 6.38
CA VAL A 184 -4.53 1.19 6.39
C VAL A 184 -3.50 0.66 5.41
N SER A 185 -2.58 -0.18 5.89
CA SER A 185 -1.59 -0.84 5.05
C SER A 185 -1.29 -2.26 5.53
N SER A 186 -1.06 -3.20 4.61
CA SER A 186 -0.50 -4.51 4.93
C SER A 186 1.03 -4.49 4.97
N ASN A 187 1.65 -3.41 4.53
CA ASN A 187 3.09 -3.21 4.65
C ASN A 187 3.39 -2.57 6.02
N CYS A 188 4.03 -3.31 6.95
CA CYS A 188 4.32 -2.81 8.31
C CYS A 188 5.09 -1.48 8.28
N TRP A 189 6.11 -1.37 7.41
CA TRP A 189 6.90 -0.16 7.24
C TRP A 189 6.07 1.06 6.80
N ASP A 190 4.99 0.85 6.02
CA ASP A 190 4.10 1.91 5.56
C ASP A 190 3.13 2.35 6.69
N ALA A 191 2.58 1.38 7.42
CA ALA A 191 1.77 1.67 8.61
C ALA A 191 2.57 2.45 9.67
N ILE A 192 3.85 2.08 9.90
CA ILE A 192 4.76 2.81 10.78
C ILE A 192 5.04 4.22 10.24
N GLY A 193 5.33 4.36 8.94
CA GLY A 193 5.55 5.66 8.31
C GLY A 193 4.35 6.59 8.44
N ALA A 194 3.14 6.05 8.29
CA ALA A 194 1.90 6.79 8.50
C ALA A 194 1.69 7.16 9.98
N THR A 195 2.09 6.29 10.92
CA THR A 195 2.07 6.60 12.36
C THR A 195 3.02 7.77 12.68
N TRP A 196 4.23 7.76 12.14
CA TRP A 196 5.16 8.89 12.29
C TRP A 196 4.60 10.21 11.75
N TYR A 197 3.83 10.12 10.66
CA TYR A 197 3.18 11.31 10.08
C TYR A 197 2.02 11.83 10.93
N GLY A 198 1.40 11.01 11.77
CA GLY A 198 0.32 11.38 12.68
C GLY A 198 -1.07 10.87 12.33
N PHE A 199 -1.18 9.90 11.41
CA PHE A 199 -2.44 9.18 11.17
C PHE A 199 -2.78 8.24 12.33
N ALA A 200 -4.07 7.98 12.55
CA ALA A 200 -4.50 6.72 13.13
C ALA A 200 -4.18 5.59 12.13
N THR A 201 -3.63 4.46 12.59
CA THR A 201 -3.11 3.45 11.67
C THR A 201 -3.60 2.04 12.00
N LEU A 202 -3.89 1.27 10.94
CA LEU A 202 -4.16 -0.16 11.03
C LEU A 202 -3.18 -0.91 10.14
N TRP A 203 -2.37 -1.77 10.75
CA TRP A 203 -1.55 -2.72 10.00
C TRP A 203 -2.31 -4.02 9.79
N ILE A 204 -2.58 -4.39 8.53
CA ILE A 204 -3.20 -5.66 8.16
C ILE A 204 -2.11 -6.71 8.00
N ASN A 205 -1.84 -7.45 9.05
CA ASN A 205 -0.82 -8.48 9.13
C ASN A 205 -1.35 -9.85 8.71
N ARG A 206 -1.57 -10.06 7.40
CA ARG A 206 -2.10 -11.33 6.87
C ARG A 206 -1.12 -12.50 7.00
N ALA A 207 0.18 -12.21 7.10
CA ALA A 207 1.24 -13.22 7.10
C ALA A 207 1.73 -13.59 8.51
N ASP A 208 1.11 -13.03 9.55
CA ASP A 208 1.54 -13.17 10.94
C ASP A 208 3.05 -12.85 11.13
N ALA A 209 3.51 -11.82 10.42
CA ALA A 209 4.89 -11.36 10.45
C ALA A 209 5.22 -10.67 11.79
N PRO A 210 6.47 -10.71 12.26
CA PRO A 210 6.87 -9.98 13.45
C PRO A 210 6.74 -8.47 13.24
N MET A 211 6.42 -7.75 14.32
CA MET A 211 6.39 -6.27 14.31
C MET A 211 7.79 -5.71 14.05
N GLU A 212 7.87 -4.74 13.15
CA GLU A 212 9.09 -3.97 12.92
C GLU A 212 9.50 -3.16 14.16
N ARG A 213 10.80 -3.11 14.45
CA ARG A 213 11.34 -2.43 15.64
C ARG A 213 11.88 -1.03 15.29
N LEU A 214 10.97 -0.12 14.91
CA LEU A 214 11.31 1.23 14.46
C LEU A 214 10.89 2.34 15.46
N GLY A 215 10.67 1.97 16.73
CA GLY A 215 10.42 2.92 17.82
C GLY A 215 8.98 3.41 17.96
N VAL A 216 8.09 3.01 17.06
CA VAL A 216 6.64 3.23 17.15
C VAL A 216 5.91 1.99 16.65
N GLU A 217 4.66 1.86 17.05
CA GLU A 217 3.77 0.81 16.59
C GLU A 217 2.52 1.42 15.93
N PRO A 218 1.90 0.76 14.96
CA PRO A 218 0.58 1.14 14.44
C PRO A 218 -0.44 1.22 15.58
N THR A 219 -1.44 2.08 15.43
CA THR A 219 -2.52 2.23 16.42
C THR A 219 -3.19 0.87 16.71
N ARG A 220 -3.29 0.04 15.68
CA ARG A 220 -3.87 -1.32 15.79
C ARG A 220 -3.25 -2.26 14.77
N VAL A 221 -3.23 -3.55 15.12
CA VAL A 221 -2.88 -4.66 14.21
C VAL A 221 -4.14 -5.49 13.97
N GLY A 222 -4.41 -5.80 12.71
CA GLY A 222 -5.47 -6.69 12.27
C GLY A 222 -4.94 -7.75 11.32
N HIS A 223 -5.79 -8.68 10.88
CA HIS A 223 -5.41 -9.78 9.98
C HIS A 223 -6.19 -9.75 8.65
N SER A 224 -7.24 -8.94 8.58
CA SER A 224 -8.10 -8.80 7.41
C SER A 224 -8.52 -7.35 7.22
N LEU A 225 -8.85 -6.97 5.98
CA LEU A 225 -9.39 -5.63 5.72
C LEU A 225 -10.72 -5.40 6.47
N ARG A 226 -11.42 -6.46 6.88
CA ARG A 226 -12.65 -6.37 7.69
C ARG A 226 -12.43 -5.65 9.02
N ASP A 227 -11.22 -5.71 9.57
CA ASP A 227 -10.88 -5.10 10.85
C ASP A 227 -10.94 -3.56 10.81
N VAL A 228 -10.97 -2.98 9.59
CA VAL A 228 -11.22 -1.54 9.36
C VAL A 228 -12.58 -1.11 9.91
N LEU A 229 -13.60 -1.99 9.80
CA LEU A 229 -14.97 -1.68 10.20
C LEU A 229 -15.15 -1.48 11.72
N GLU A 230 -14.16 -1.90 12.51
CA GLU A 230 -14.16 -1.74 13.96
C GLU A 230 -13.71 -0.33 14.42
N PHE A 231 -13.28 0.52 13.49
CA PHE A 231 -12.95 1.93 13.77
C PHE A 231 -14.15 2.87 13.58
N PHE A 232 -15.18 2.40 12.93
CA PHE A 232 -16.38 3.12 12.55
C PHE A 232 -17.63 2.36 13.04
#